data_09b136e31451e1cc9cf4d1dba30f227c
#
_entry.id   09b136e31451e1cc9cf4d1dba30f227c
#
_cell.length_a   1.000
_cell.length_b   1.000
_cell.length_c   1.000
_cell.angle_alpha   90.00
_cell.angle_beta   90.00
_cell.angle_gamma   90.00
#
_symmetry.space_group_name_H-M   'P 1'
#
loop_
_entity.id
_entity.type
_entity.pdbx_description
1 polymer ?
#
loop_
_entity_poly.entity_id
_entity_poly.type
_entity_poly.pdbx_seq_one_letter_code
_entity_poly.pdbx_strand_id
1 'polypeptide(L)'
;MSEKLLLEGLKVIDAGSFIAGPVSTTILSDFGAEVIKIEPPKVGDSLRHLIARTKRVNPVSDKDYCWHLTSRNKKSLALNLGDPKGQKILRELVKICL
;
A
#
# COMPACT_ATOMS: atom_id res chain seq x y z
N MET A 1 15.82 -7.65 25.01
CA MET A 1 16.65 -7.31 23.85
C MET A 1 15.81 -7.31 22.60
N SER A 2 15.65 -6.18 21.98
CA SER A 2 14.90 -6.12 20.73
C SER A 2 15.83 -6.50 19.57
N GLU A 3 15.45 -7.52 18.84
CA GLU A 3 16.15 -7.88 17.61
C GLU A 3 15.79 -6.90 16.50
N LYS A 4 16.77 -6.44 15.75
CA LYS A 4 16.53 -5.63 14.57
C LYS A 4 16.00 -6.52 13.46
N LEU A 5 14.95 -6.06 12.80
CA LEU A 5 14.44 -6.70 11.59
C LEU A 5 15.39 -6.42 10.42
N LEU A 6 15.42 -7.34 9.47
CA LEU A 6 16.39 -7.31 8.37
C LEU A 6 16.36 -5.99 7.58
N LEU A 7 15.17 -5.43 7.35
CA LEU A 7 14.99 -4.22 6.56
C LEU A 7 14.63 -2.99 7.42
N GLU A 8 14.88 -3.05 8.71
CA GLU A 8 14.62 -1.92 9.59
C GLU A 8 15.40 -0.69 9.14
N GLY A 9 14.73 0.45 9.05
CA GLY A 9 15.30 1.70 8.54
C GLY A 9 15.13 1.93 7.05
N LEU A 10 14.75 0.91 6.28
CA LEU A 10 14.44 1.07 4.86
C LEU A 10 13.06 1.68 4.69
N LYS A 11 12.98 2.77 3.92
CA LYS A 11 11.72 3.43 3.58
C LYS A 11 11.39 3.15 2.13
N VAL A 12 10.18 2.66 1.89
CA VAL A 12 9.72 2.23 0.57
C VAL A 12 8.44 2.96 0.20
N ILE A 13 8.37 3.43 -1.03
CA ILE A 13 7.13 3.97 -1.61
C ILE A 13 6.50 2.87 -2.46
N ASP A 14 5.25 2.53 -2.13
CA ASP A 14 4.42 1.63 -2.92
C ASP A 14 3.49 2.47 -3.79
N ALA A 15 3.88 2.70 -5.03
CA ALA A 15 3.06 3.39 -6.03
C ALA A 15 2.33 2.41 -6.96
N GLY A 16 2.36 1.14 -6.63
CA GLY A 16 1.67 0.11 -7.40
C GLY A 16 0.19 0.03 -7.08
N SER A 17 -0.52 -0.69 -7.91
CA SER A 17 -1.95 -0.90 -7.77
C SER A 17 -2.28 -2.39 -7.79
N PHE A 18 -3.35 -2.74 -7.12
CA PHE A 18 -3.95 -4.06 -7.11
C PHE A 18 -3.10 -5.10 -6.39
N ILE A 19 -2.34 -5.97 -7.08
CA ILE A 19 -1.71 -7.13 -6.45
C ILE A 19 -0.19 -7.12 -6.54
N ALA A 20 0.39 -7.16 -7.72
CA ALA A 20 1.82 -7.47 -7.90
C ALA A 20 2.76 -6.53 -7.14
N GLY A 21 2.67 -5.23 -7.38
CA GLY A 21 3.45 -4.22 -6.67
C GLY A 21 3.12 -4.20 -5.18
N PRO A 22 1.84 -4.08 -4.79
CA PRO A 22 1.43 -4.05 -3.39
C PRO A 22 1.84 -5.28 -2.57
N VAL A 23 1.76 -6.48 -3.11
CA VAL A 23 2.18 -7.69 -2.40
C VAL A 23 3.69 -7.71 -2.19
N SER A 24 4.48 -7.30 -3.19
CA SER A 24 5.93 -7.24 -3.05
C SER A 24 6.37 -6.29 -1.93
N THR A 25 5.75 -5.13 -1.82
CA THR A 25 6.06 -4.18 -0.74
C THR A 25 5.54 -4.66 0.61
N THR A 26 4.47 -5.44 0.65
CA THR A 26 3.99 -6.08 1.87
C THR A 26 5.03 -7.07 2.42
N ILE A 27 5.65 -7.85 1.55
CA ILE A 27 6.74 -8.75 1.94
C ILE A 27 7.90 -7.95 2.55
N LEU A 28 8.27 -6.83 1.92
CA LEU A 28 9.31 -5.96 2.48
C LEU A 28 8.92 -5.42 3.86
N SER A 29 7.65 -5.07 4.06
CA SER A 29 7.16 -4.59 5.35
C SER A 29 7.22 -5.67 6.43
N ASP A 30 6.98 -6.93 6.08
CA ASP A 30 7.09 -8.05 7.01
C ASP A 30 8.52 -8.21 7.53
N PHE A 31 9.52 -7.80 6.75
CA PHE A 31 10.92 -7.83 7.15
C PHE A 31 11.42 -6.51 7.76
N GLY A 32 10.51 -5.60 8.05
CA GLY A 32 10.82 -4.39 8.82
C GLY A 32 10.87 -3.08 8.04
N ALA A 33 10.70 -3.09 6.72
CA ALA A 33 10.66 -1.87 5.94
C ALA A 33 9.44 -1.03 6.30
N GLU A 34 9.59 0.28 6.33
CA GLU A 34 8.49 1.23 6.43
C GLU A 34 7.94 1.48 5.02
N VAL A 35 6.70 1.07 4.79
CA VAL A 35 6.08 1.19 3.46
C VAL A 35 4.98 2.25 3.50
N ILE A 36 5.07 3.20 2.57
CA ILE A 36 4.04 4.22 2.34
C ILE A 36 3.37 3.89 1.02
N LYS A 37 2.10 3.54 1.09
CA LYS A 37 1.30 3.25 -0.10
C LYS A 37 0.63 4.52 -0.61
N ILE A 38 0.87 4.83 -1.88
CA ILE A 38 0.22 5.95 -2.56
C ILE A 38 -1.10 5.45 -3.16
N GLU A 39 -2.18 6.14 -2.85
CA GLU A 39 -3.51 5.78 -3.33
C GLU A 39 -4.20 6.97 -3.98
N PRO A 40 -5.02 6.75 -5.02
CA PRO A 40 -5.84 7.83 -5.55
C PRO A 40 -6.82 8.35 -4.48
N PRO A 41 -7.02 9.68 -4.42
CA PRO A 41 -7.98 10.25 -3.46
C PRO A 41 -9.40 9.73 -3.68
N LYS A 42 -10.20 9.74 -2.63
CA LYS A 42 -11.62 9.37 -2.59
C LYS A 42 -11.90 7.89 -2.73
N VAL A 43 -11.29 7.21 -3.71
CA VAL A 43 -11.58 5.81 -4.01
C VAL A 43 -10.56 4.83 -3.43
N GLY A 44 -9.30 5.25 -3.28
CA GLY A 44 -8.22 4.37 -2.85
C GLY A 44 -7.85 3.33 -3.91
N ASP A 45 -7.04 2.37 -3.51
CA ASP A 45 -6.64 1.28 -4.40
C ASP A 45 -7.83 0.39 -4.75
N SER A 46 -7.87 -0.09 -5.99
CA SER A 46 -8.96 -0.94 -6.48
C SER A 46 -9.11 -2.24 -5.68
N LEU A 47 -8.05 -2.73 -5.05
CA LEU A 47 -8.10 -3.93 -4.23
C LEU A 47 -8.95 -3.74 -2.97
N ARG A 48 -9.11 -2.52 -2.48
CA ARG A 48 -9.95 -2.24 -1.31
C ARG A 48 -11.40 -2.70 -1.50
N HIS A 49 -11.85 -2.75 -2.74
CA HIS A 49 -13.25 -3.02 -3.09
C HIS A 49 -13.42 -4.29 -3.92
N LEU A 50 -12.44 -5.18 -3.88
CA LEU A 50 -12.47 -6.38 -4.73
C LEU A 50 -13.71 -7.24 -4.48
N ILE A 51 -14.04 -7.50 -3.24
CA ILE A 51 -15.20 -8.33 -2.88
C ILE A 51 -16.50 -7.68 -3.33
N ALA A 52 -16.65 -6.37 -3.06
CA ALA A 52 -17.84 -5.64 -3.48
C ALA A 52 -17.99 -5.60 -5.01
N ARG A 53 -16.89 -5.46 -5.74
CA ARG A 53 -16.92 -5.39 -7.21
C ARG A 53 -17.19 -6.72 -7.87
N THR A 54 -16.64 -7.80 -7.33
CA THR A 54 -16.80 -9.12 -7.95
C THR A 54 -18.17 -9.73 -7.69
N LYS A 55 -18.92 -9.20 -6.72
CA LYS A 55 -20.26 -9.70 -6.36
C LYS A 55 -20.28 -11.23 -6.25
N ARG A 56 -19.24 -11.79 -5.66
CA ARG A 56 -19.15 -13.24 -5.52
C ARG A 56 -20.34 -13.77 -4.73
N VAL A 57 -20.94 -14.80 -5.27
CA VAL A 57 -22.02 -15.53 -4.61
C VAL A 57 -21.40 -16.25 -3.41
N ASN A 58 -21.98 -16.03 -2.22
CA ASN A 58 -21.56 -16.67 -0.97
C ASN A 58 -20.08 -16.37 -0.60
N PRO A 59 -19.72 -15.10 -0.38
CA PRO A 59 -18.38 -14.79 0.12
C PRO A 59 -18.18 -15.39 1.51
N VAL A 60 -16.95 -15.79 1.82
CA VAL A 60 -16.60 -16.31 3.15
C VAL A 60 -16.79 -15.24 4.23
N SER A 61 -16.63 -13.97 3.87
CA SER A 61 -16.78 -12.83 4.75
C SER A 61 -17.28 -11.64 3.94
N ASP A 62 -18.00 -10.73 4.59
CA ASP A 62 -18.39 -9.43 4.04
C ASP A 62 -17.24 -8.42 4.05
N LYS A 63 -16.13 -8.75 4.71
CA LYS A 63 -14.95 -7.89 4.77
C LYS A 63 -14.06 -8.11 3.56
N ASP A 64 -13.35 -7.07 3.16
CA ASP A 64 -12.34 -7.13 2.08
C ASP A 64 -11.07 -7.81 2.59
N TYR A 65 -11.14 -9.11 2.81
CA TYR A 65 -10.02 -9.87 3.38
C TYR A 65 -8.77 -9.86 2.49
N CYS A 66 -8.93 -9.79 1.18
CA CYS A 66 -7.78 -9.66 0.27
C CYS A 66 -7.01 -8.38 0.56
N TRP A 67 -7.71 -7.26 0.73
CA TRP A 67 -7.09 -6.00 1.10
C TRP A 67 -6.35 -6.10 2.42
N HIS A 68 -7.00 -6.60 3.44
CA HIS A 68 -6.41 -6.68 4.78
C HIS A 68 -5.19 -7.61 4.81
N LEU A 69 -5.25 -8.72 4.11
CA LEU A 69 -4.16 -9.69 4.07
C LEU A 69 -2.95 -9.15 3.30
N THR A 70 -3.18 -8.58 2.12
CA THR A 70 -2.10 -8.21 1.21
C THR A 70 -1.60 -6.77 1.37
N SER A 71 -2.24 -5.99 2.22
CA SER A 71 -1.89 -4.58 2.39
C SER A 71 -1.57 -4.22 3.85
N ARG A 72 -1.24 -5.21 4.64
CA ARG A 72 -0.89 -5.01 6.05
C ARG A 72 0.41 -4.23 6.23
N ASN A 73 0.59 -3.63 7.37
CA ASN A 73 1.82 -2.96 7.81
C ASN A 73 2.21 -1.72 6.98
N LYS A 74 1.29 -1.15 6.22
CA LYS A 74 1.57 0.02 5.40
C LYS A 74 0.89 1.27 5.94
N LYS A 75 1.53 2.41 5.70
CA LYS A 75 0.88 3.71 5.83
C LYS A 75 0.24 4.05 4.49
N SER A 76 -0.94 4.63 4.52
CA SER A 76 -1.63 5.06 3.31
C SER A 76 -1.54 6.57 3.15
N LEU A 77 -1.21 7.02 1.95
CA LEU A 77 -1.17 8.42 1.59
C LEU A 77 -1.97 8.64 0.31
N ALA A 78 -3.04 9.41 0.42
CA ALA A 78 -3.86 9.75 -0.75
C ALA A 78 -3.22 10.93 -1.49
N LEU A 79 -2.79 10.68 -2.72
CA LEU A 79 -2.22 11.71 -3.60
C LEU A 79 -2.84 11.61 -4.98
N ASN A 80 -3.27 12.76 -5.52
CA ASN A 80 -3.68 12.82 -6.92
C ASN A 80 -2.43 13.01 -7.80
N LEU A 81 -1.93 11.91 -8.37
CA LEU A 81 -0.75 11.94 -9.23
C LEU A 81 -1.02 12.55 -10.61
N GLY A 82 -2.28 12.81 -10.94
CA GLY A 82 -2.65 13.60 -12.11
C GLY A 82 -2.53 15.11 -11.90
N ASP A 83 -2.35 15.54 -10.66
CA ASP A 83 -2.24 16.97 -10.30
C ASP A 83 -0.77 17.31 -10.03
N PRO A 84 -0.29 18.48 -10.54
CA PRO A 84 1.10 18.92 -10.26
C PRO A 84 1.44 19.00 -8.78
N LYS A 85 0.49 19.35 -7.93
CA LYS A 85 0.70 19.39 -6.47
C LYS A 85 0.98 18.01 -5.88
N GLY A 86 0.21 17.00 -6.31
CA GLY A 86 0.42 15.63 -5.90
C GLY A 86 1.77 15.08 -6.37
N GLN A 87 2.13 15.38 -7.60
CA GLN A 87 3.44 15.02 -8.17
C GLN A 87 4.59 15.65 -7.39
N LYS A 88 4.46 16.90 -6.99
CA LYS A 88 5.48 17.58 -6.19
C LYS A 88 5.67 16.91 -4.86
N ILE A 89 4.59 16.57 -4.18
CA ILE A 89 4.65 15.87 -2.89
C ILE A 89 5.35 14.51 -3.05
N LEU A 90 5.02 13.77 -4.10
CA LEU A 90 5.67 12.49 -4.37
C LEU A 90 7.18 12.66 -4.59
N ARG A 91 7.60 13.66 -5.36
CA ARG A 91 9.03 13.93 -5.57
C ARG A 91 9.77 14.26 -4.29
N GLU A 92 9.15 15.04 -3.40
CA GLU A 92 9.74 15.34 -2.09
C GLU A 92 9.85 14.07 -1.24
N LEU A 93 8.83 13.21 -1.29
CA LEU A 93 8.82 11.96 -0.54
C LEU A 93 9.92 11.01 -1.02
N VAL A 94 10.14 10.91 -2.33
CA VAL A 94 11.17 10.07 -2.94
C VAL A 94 12.57 10.44 -2.44
N LYS A 95 12.82 11.71 -2.13
CA LYS A 95 14.13 12.17 -1.65
C LYS A 95 14.53 11.56 -0.31
N ILE A 96 13.56 11.19 0.51
CA ILE A 96 13.83 10.59 1.84
C ILE A 96 13.68 9.07 1.84
N CYS A 97 13.32 8.47 0.70
CA CYS A 97 13.22 7.02 0.53
C CYS A 97 14.41 6.51 -0.28
N LEU A 98 14.87 5.35 0.08
CA LEU A 98 15.96 4.67 -0.64
C LEU A 98 15.43 3.60 -1.56
#